data_97514094f4eaa21a6318311670e7c9f8
#
_entry.id   97514094f4eaa21a6318311670e7c9f8
#
_cell.length_a   1.000
_cell.length_b   1.000
_cell.length_c   1.000
_cell.angle_alpha   90.00
_cell.angle_beta   90.00
_cell.angle_gamma   90.00
#
_symmetry.space_group_name_H-M   'P 1'
#
loop_
_entity.id
_entity.type
_entity.pdbx_description
1 polymer ?
#
loop_
_entity_poly.entity_id
_entity_poly.type
_entity_poly.pdbx_seq_one_letter_code
_entity_poly.pdbx_strand_id
1 'polypeptide(L)'
;LVTRARHTYHVPDSIPLNDAALTEPAATAVAAVHKSGVQQGDTVTVFGDGTIGLLCAQAAAASGAAAVLVVSLSQHRRELVEFWGFRLANSKETPVGEIQEGLFYGPADVVNEATGDPAALPAAVSAVRPGGRVAALSITGARQLSVDMDYVVTRAITIVGNLASPNAFARTLRLMAAGKIDVRPLVTHEFSFDQCKEAFEFLREERSEPVIKVRVSGTPAR
;
A
#
# COMPACT_ATOMS: atom_id res chain seq x y z
N LEU A 1 -16.55 23.99 -5.54
CA LEU A 1 -16.79 22.57 -5.79
C LEU A 1 -18.16 22.20 -5.23
N VAL A 2 -19.01 21.54 -6.01
CA VAL A 2 -20.32 21.04 -5.55
C VAL A 2 -20.25 19.51 -5.49
N THR A 3 -20.56 18.95 -4.33
CA THR A 3 -20.61 17.50 -4.13
C THR A 3 -21.86 17.11 -3.33
N ARG A 4 -22.25 15.83 -3.39
CA ARG A 4 -23.39 15.34 -2.62
C ARG A 4 -22.98 15.14 -1.15
N ALA A 5 -23.83 15.53 -0.21
CA ALA A 5 -23.53 15.40 1.24
C ALA A 5 -23.10 13.98 1.65
N ARG A 6 -23.67 12.94 1.02
CA ARG A 6 -23.29 11.53 1.28
C ARG A 6 -21.86 11.17 0.87
N HIS A 7 -21.17 12.05 0.13
CA HIS A 7 -19.78 11.87 -0.32
C HIS A 7 -18.82 12.79 0.44
N THR A 8 -19.29 13.45 1.48
CA THR A 8 -18.48 14.29 2.36
C THR A 8 -18.33 13.61 3.71
N TYR A 9 -17.15 13.74 4.29
CA TYR A 9 -16.81 13.14 5.57
C TYR A 9 -16.23 14.22 6.46
N HIS A 10 -16.66 14.25 7.72
CA HIS A 10 -16.04 15.09 8.74
C HIS A 10 -14.63 14.54 9.03
N VAL A 11 -13.64 15.42 8.99
CA VAL A 11 -12.28 15.10 9.41
C VAL A 11 -12.20 15.29 10.92
N PRO A 12 -11.84 14.25 11.70
CA PRO A 12 -11.65 14.41 13.14
C PRO A 12 -10.60 15.49 13.47
N ASP A 13 -10.83 16.28 14.52
CA ASP A 13 -9.94 17.37 14.93
C ASP A 13 -8.52 16.92 15.26
N SER A 14 -8.34 15.64 15.60
CA SER A 14 -7.03 15.02 15.84
C SER A 14 -6.20 14.81 14.56
N ILE A 15 -6.78 14.98 13.38
CA ILE A 15 -6.09 14.82 12.09
C ILE A 15 -5.82 16.22 11.50
N PRO A 16 -4.55 16.61 11.36
CA PRO A 16 -4.21 17.86 10.66
C PRO A 16 -4.78 17.85 9.23
N LEU A 17 -5.30 18.98 8.75
CA LEU A 17 -5.88 19.09 7.41
C LEU A 17 -4.92 18.70 6.30
N ASN A 18 -3.64 18.98 6.48
CA ASN A 18 -2.59 18.56 5.55
C ASN A 18 -2.46 17.04 5.45
N ASP A 19 -2.65 16.33 6.56
CA ASP A 19 -2.61 14.86 6.60
C ASP A 19 -3.91 14.27 6.06
N ALA A 20 -5.04 14.97 6.26
CA ALA A 20 -6.35 14.58 5.72
C ALA A 20 -6.36 14.49 4.19
N ALA A 21 -5.47 15.21 3.49
CA ALA A 21 -5.30 15.10 2.04
C ALA A 21 -4.90 13.68 1.58
N LEU A 22 -4.28 12.89 2.46
CA LEU A 22 -3.90 11.51 2.17
C LEU A 22 -4.98 10.48 2.53
N THR A 23 -6.16 10.92 2.97
CA THR A 23 -7.28 10.00 3.27
C THR A 23 -7.68 9.16 2.06
N GLU A 24 -7.62 9.71 0.83
CA GLU A 24 -8.00 8.97 -0.37
C GLU A 24 -7.06 7.79 -0.63
N PRO A 25 -5.72 7.94 -0.77
CA PRO A 25 -4.84 6.79 -0.94
C PRO A 25 -4.86 5.83 0.27
N ALA A 26 -5.03 6.34 1.49
CA ALA A 26 -5.19 5.50 2.67
C ALA A 26 -6.49 4.69 2.62
N ALA A 27 -7.59 5.29 2.16
CA ALA A 27 -8.86 4.59 2.00
C ALA A 27 -8.81 3.52 0.90
N THR A 28 -8.03 3.74 -0.15
CA THR A 28 -7.77 2.74 -1.19
C THR A 28 -7.06 1.51 -0.60
N ALA A 29 -6.03 1.71 0.20
CA ALA A 29 -5.32 0.63 0.88
C ALA A 29 -6.20 -0.11 1.90
N VAL A 30 -6.96 0.63 2.72
CA VAL A 30 -7.91 0.05 3.70
C VAL A 30 -9.00 -0.78 3.01
N ALA A 31 -9.52 -0.29 1.87
CA ALA A 31 -10.51 -1.04 1.08
C ALA A 31 -9.92 -2.35 0.53
N ALA A 32 -8.70 -2.32 0.00
CA ALA A 32 -8.03 -3.49 -0.55
C ALA A 32 -7.76 -4.55 0.52
N VAL A 33 -7.19 -4.15 1.66
CA VAL A 33 -6.91 -5.05 2.79
C VAL A 33 -8.20 -5.64 3.35
N HIS A 34 -9.26 -4.85 3.47
CA HIS A 34 -10.57 -5.37 3.88
C HIS A 34 -11.14 -6.37 2.87
N LYS A 35 -11.01 -6.08 1.57
CA LYS A 35 -11.51 -6.94 0.48
C LYS A 35 -10.72 -8.24 0.36
N SER A 36 -9.42 -8.20 0.62
CA SER A 36 -8.59 -9.41 0.70
C SER A 36 -8.87 -10.24 1.94
N GLY A 37 -9.66 -9.71 2.88
CA GLY A 37 -10.13 -10.45 4.04
C GLY A 37 -9.03 -10.76 5.06
N VAL A 38 -8.07 -9.87 5.26
CA VAL A 38 -7.05 -10.01 6.32
C VAL A 38 -7.74 -10.19 7.67
N GLN A 39 -7.34 -11.20 8.40
CA GLN A 39 -7.84 -11.57 9.71
C GLN A 39 -6.76 -11.45 10.79
N GLN A 40 -7.20 -11.47 12.04
CA GLN A 40 -6.27 -11.51 13.16
C GLN A 40 -5.42 -12.78 13.10
N GLY A 41 -4.11 -12.59 13.18
CA GLY A 41 -3.15 -13.68 13.12
C GLY A 41 -2.61 -14.00 11.72
N ASP A 42 -3.22 -13.47 10.65
CA ASP A 42 -2.71 -13.66 9.28
C ASP A 42 -1.29 -13.09 9.12
N THR A 43 -0.49 -13.74 8.30
CA THR A 43 0.76 -13.20 7.75
C THR A 43 0.48 -12.52 6.43
N VAL A 44 1.02 -11.31 6.24
CA VAL A 44 0.74 -10.50 5.05
C VAL A 44 2.03 -10.11 4.34
N THR A 45 2.07 -10.36 3.03
CA THR A 45 3.13 -9.83 2.17
C THR A 45 2.56 -8.74 1.27
N VAL A 46 3.25 -7.61 1.19
CA VAL A 46 2.89 -6.47 0.35
C VAL A 46 3.97 -6.28 -0.71
N PHE A 47 3.63 -6.47 -1.97
CA PHE A 47 4.50 -6.14 -3.09
C PHE A 47 4.39 -4.65 -3.42
N GLY A 48 5.49 -3.94 -3.27
CA GLY A 48 5.61 -2.49 -3.50
C GLY A 48 5.74 -1.69 -2.20
N ASP A 49 6.73 -0.81 -2.20
CA ASP A 49 7.06 0.11 -1.11
C ASP A 49 6.69 1.57 -1.44
N GLY A 50 5.80 1.78 -2.42
CA GLY A 50 5.20 3.07 -2.72
C GLY A 50 4.13 3.47 -1.72
N THR A 51 3.51 4.64 -1.91
CA THR A 51 2.45 5.17 -1.04
C THR A 51 1.37 4.13 -0.74
N ILE A 52 0.84 3.46 -1.77
CA ILE A 52 -0.25 2.48 -1.61
C ILE A 52 0.24 1.24 -0.87
N GLY A 53 1.41 0.69 -1.23
CA GLY A 53 1.96 -0.50 -0.57
C GLY A 53 2.24 -0.26 0.91
N LEU A 54 2.87 0.87 1.26
CA LEU A 54 3.14 1.23 2.65
C LEU A 54 1.85 1.46 3.47
N LEU A 55 0.81 2.00 2.86
CA LEU A 55 -0.50 2.13 3.47
C LEU A 55 -1.22 0.78 3.59
N CYS A 56 -1.04 -0.16 2.65
CA CYS A 56 -1.53 -1.53 2.78
C CYS A 56 -0.86 -2.26 3.95
N ALA A 57 0.44 -2.08 4.15
CA ALA A 57 1.15 -2.66 5.28
C ALA A 57 0.58 -2.18 6.62
N GLN A 58 0.36 -0.87 6.78
CA GLN A 58 -0.25 -0.30 7.97
C GLN A 58 -1.71 -0.76 8.15
N ALA A 59 -2.49 -0.81 7.06
CA ALA A 59 -3.88 -1.29 7.10
C ALA A 59 -3.96 -2.78 7.48
N ALA A 60 -3.04 -3.61 7.00
CA ALA A 60 -2.95 -5.03 7.37
C ALA A 60 -2.65 -5.19 8.86
N ALA A 61 -1.67 -4.46 9.40
CA ALA A 61 -1.37 -4.44 10.83
C ALA A 61 -2.57 -3.95 11.65
N ALA A 62 -3.25 -2.87 11.20
CA ALA A 62 -4.46 -2.36 11.84
C ALA A 62 -5.64 -3.35 11.79
N SER A 63 -5.62 -4.32 10.87
CA SER A 63 -6.61 -5.40 10.75
C SER A 63 -6.25 -6.63 11.59
N GLY A 64 -5.09 -6.62 12.27
CA GLY A 64 -4.67 -7.69 13.18
C GLY A 64 -3.70 -8.70 12.56
N ALA A 65 -3.06 -8.38 11.43
CA ALA A 65 -1.99 -9.23 10.90
C ALA A 65 -0.91 -9.47 11.95
N ALA A 66 -0.46 -10.72 12.10
CA ALA A 66 0.58 -11.10 13.04
C ALA A 66 1.97 -10.63 12.60
N ALA A 67 2.20 -10.61 11.29
CA ALA A 67 3.43 -10.11 10.69
C ALA A 67 3.18 -9.54 9.30
N VAL A 68 3.96 -8.52 8.94
CA VAL A 68 3.88 -7.87 7.62
C VAL A 68 5.26 -7.79 7.00
N LEU A 69 5.37 -8.28 5.77
CA LEU A 69 6.56 -8.19 4.92
C LEU A 69 6.27 -7.24 3.76
N VAL A 70 7.09 -6.21 3.58
CA VAL A 70 7.07 -5.34 2.40
C VAL A 70 8.16 -5.80 1.44
N VAL A 71 7.78 -6.07 0.20
CA VAL A 71 8.70 -6.47 -0.86
C VAL A 71 8.99 -5.28 -1.75
N SER A 72 10.26 -4.94 -1.90
CA SER A 72 10.77 -3.85 -2.71
C SER A 72 11.84 -4.33 -3.70
N LEU A 73 12.21 -3.47 -4.64
CA LEU A 73 13.38 -3.63 -5.50
C LEU A 73 14.60 -2.85 -4.98
N SER A 74 14.50 -2.22 -3.82
CA SER A 74 15.55 -1.40 -3.22
C SER A 74 15.51 -1.43 -1.70
N GLN A 75 16.55 -0.89 -1.07
CA GLN A 75 16.64 -0.74 0.38
C GLN A 75 16.31 0.67 0.88
N HIS A 76 16.00 1.61 -0.03
CA HIS A 76 15.90 3.04 0.31
C HIS A 76 14.83 3.38 1.36
N ARG A 77 13.80 2.54 1.51
CA ARG A 77 12.71 2.78 2.47
C ARG A 77 12.73 1.84 3.67
N ARG A 78 13.86 1.15 3.88
CA ARG A 78 14.01 0.18 4.98
C ARG A 78 13.73 0.81 6.33
N GLU A 79 14.37 1.93 6.63
CA GLU A 79 14.23 2.60 7.93
C GLU A 79 12.78 2.97 8.22
N LEU A 80 12.05 3.47 7.22
CA LEU A 80 10.64 3.81 7.35
C LEU A 80 9.76 2.57 7.57
N VAL A 81 10.01 1.49 6.84
CA VAL A 81 9.27 0.24 6.98
C VAL A 81 9.50 -0.37 8.36
N GLU A 82 10.76 -0.42 8.81
CA GLU A 82 11.15 -0.94 10.11
C GLU A 82 10.67 -0.05 11.27
N PHE A 83 10.58 1.27 11.08
CA PHE A 83 9.98 2.20 12.04
C PHE A 83 8.52 1.85 12.37
N TRP A 84 7.75 1.36 11.40
CA TRP A 84 6.39 0.86 11.65
C TRP A 84 6.35 -0.60 12.15
N GLY A 85 7.50 -1.21 12.41
CA GLY A 85 7.60 -2.59 12.91
C GLY A 85 7.43 -3.67 11.83
N PHE A 86 7.52 -3.30 10.54
CA PHE A 86 7.47 -4.24 9.42
C PHE A 86 8.87 -4.67 8.98
N ARG A 87 8.93 -5.73 8.16
CA ARG A 87 10.17 -6.16 7.52
C ARG A 87 10.17 -5.71 6.07
N LEU A 88 11.34 -5.26 5.57
CA LEU A 88 11.53 -4.99 4.15
C LEU A 88 12.44 -6.04 3.54
N ALA A 89 12.00 -6.61 2.42
CA ALA A 89 12.76 -7.52 1.58
C ALA A 89 13.10 -6.87 0.25
N ASN A 90 14.37 -6.96 -0.15
CA ASN A 90 14.77 -6.64 -1.52
C ASN A 90 14.72 -7.92 -2.37
N SER A 91 13.74 -8.03 -3.25
CA SER A 91 13.54 -9.22 -4.09
C SER A 91 14.62 -9.42 -5.17
N LYS A 92 15.49 -8.42 -5.39
CA LYS A 92 16.68 -8.57 -6.25
C LYS A 92 17.83 -9.29 -5.53
N GLU A 93 17.85 -9.24 -4.20
CA GLU A 93 18.92 -9.82 -3.38
C GLU A 93 18.55 -11.21 -2.88
N THR A 94 17.29 -11.40 -2.47
CA THR A 94 16.82 -12.65 -1.88
C THR A 94 15.43 -13.00 -2.41
N PRO A 95 15.20 -14.26 -2.82
CA PRO A 95 13.87 -14.72 -3.22
C PRO A 95 12.84 -14.52 -2.12
N VAL A 96 11.66 -14.03 -2.48
CA VAL A 96 10.58 -13.71 -1.52
C VAL A 96 10.20 -14.94 -0.67
N GLY A 97 10.16 -16.13 -1.28
CA GLY A 97 9.85 -17.39 -0.58
C GLY A 97 10.82 -17.74 0.54
N GLU A 98 12.11 -17.48 0.36
CA GLU A 98 13.13 -17.72 1.40
C GLU A 98 12.92 -16.77 2.59
N ILE A 99 12.55 -15.51 2.31
CA ILE A 99 12.29 -14.53 3.35
C ILE A 99 11.02 -14.87 4.12
N GLN A 100 9.99 -15.31 3.41
CA GLN A 100 8.73 -15.76 4.02
C GLN A 100 8.96 -17.00 4.88
N GLU A 101 9.76 -17.97 4.42
CA GLU A 101 10.11 -19.17 5.22
C GLU A 101 10.78 -18.78 6.54
N GLY A 102 11.74 -17.86 6.50
CA GLY A 102 12.41 -17.39 7.71
C GLY A 102 11.57 -16.51 8.64
N LEU A 103 10.52 -15.83 8.10
CA LEU A 103 9.71 -14.88 8.85
C LEU A 103 8.35 -15.43 9.26
N PHE A 104 7.72 -16.23 8.39
CA PHE A 104 6.37 -16.71 8.54
C PHE A 104 6.29 -18.23 8.69
N TYR A 105 7.40 -18.94 8.52
CA TYR A 105 7.47 -20.40 8.43
C TYR A 105 6.69 -20.94 7.21
N GLY A 106 6.66 -20.17 6.12
CA GLY A 106 6.02 -20.52 4.87
C GLY A 106 5.44 -19.34 4.10
N PRO A 107 4.73 -19.58 3.00
CA PRO A 107 4.09 -18.54 2.20
C PRO A 107 3.01 -17.78 2.98
N ALA A 108 2.80 -16.51 2.65
CA ALA A 108 1.85 -15.64 3.34
C ALA A 108 0.37 -16.09 3.21
N ASP A 109 -0.45 -15.79 4.21
CA ASP A 109 -1.91 -15.97 4.17
C ASP A 109 -2.56 -15.05 3.13
N VAL A 110 -2.07 -13.80 3.09
CA VAL A 110 -2.57 -12.76 2.19
C VAL A 110 -1.41 -12.03 1.52
N VAL A 111 -1.58 -11.74 0.23
CA VAL A 111 -0.65 -10.91 -0.53
C VAL A 111 -1.39 -9.72 -1.12
N ASN A 112 -0.85 -8.50 -0.94
CA ASN A 112 -1.34 -7.28 -1.58
C ASN A 112 -0.32 -6.84 -2.64
N GLU A 113 -0.73 -6.75 -3.91
CA GLU A 113 0.10 -6.31 -5.02
C GLU A 113 -0.19 -4.85 -5.34
N ALA A 114 0.80 -3.97 -5.15
CA ALA A 114 0.68 -2.51 -5.27
C ALA A 114 1.88 -1.87 -6.00
N THR A 115 2.51 -2.60 -6.95
CA THR A 115 3.72 -2.12 -7.64
C THR A 115 3.46 -1.37 -8.94
N GLY A 116 2.49 -1.84 -9.73
CA GLY A 116 2.30 -1.44 -11.12
C GLY A 116 3.18 -2.19 -12.13
N ASP A 117 4.02 -3.12 -11.67
CA ASP A 117 4.84 -3.97 -12.55
C ASP A 117 4.02 -5.17 -13.04
N PRO A 118 3.96 -5.44 -14.36
CA PRO A 118 3.29 -6.61 -14.90
C PRO A 118 3.79 -7.96 -14.34
N ALA A 119 5.05 -8.04 -13.91
CA ALA A 119 5.64 -9.26 -13.34
C ALA A 119 5.23 -9.49 -11.88
N ALA A 120 4.72 -8.47 -11.18
CA ALA A 120 4.46 -8.57 -9.75
C ALA A 120 3.23 -9.42 -9.42
N LEU A 121 2.17 -9.40 -10.23
CA LEU A 121 0.99 -10.22 -9.95
C LEU A 121 1.26 -11.71 -10.01
N PRO A 122 1.95 -12.27 -11.03
CA PRO A 122 2.39 -13.67 -11.01
C PRO A 122 3.26 -14.02 -9.79
N ALA A 123 4.19 -13.13 -9.42
CA ALA A 123 5.03 -13.31 -8.24
C ALA A 123 4.21 -13.29 -6.94
N ALA A 124 3.21 -12.42 -6.83
CA ALA A 124 2.30 -12.36 -5.70
C ALA A 124 1.47 -13.66 -5.55
N VAL A 125 1.01 -14.22 -6.67
CA VAL A 125 0.29 -15.51 -6.70
C VAL A 125 1.19 -16.65 -6.22
N SER A 126 2.47 -16.63 -6.58
CA SER A 126 3.43 -17.65 -6.12
C SER A 126 3.83 -17.50 -4.65
N ALA A 127 3.69 -16.31 -4.08
CA ALA A 127 4.07 -15.97 -2.71
C ALA A 127 2.95 -16.23 -1.68
N VAL A 128 1.76 -16.63 -2.11
CA VAL A 128 0.63 -16.91 -1.23
C VAL A 128 0.49 -18.42 -0.98
N ARG A 129 0.08 -18.81 0.24
CA ARG A 129 -0.16 -20.22 0.57
C ARG A 129 -1.37 -20.81 -0.16
N PRO A 130 -1.50 -22.14 -0.22
CA PRO A 130 -2.75 -22.77 -0.64
C PRO A 130 -3.95 -22.30 0.19
N GLY A 131 -5.08 -22.00 -0.47
CA GLY A 131 -6.26 -21.39 0.14
C GLY A 131 -6.09 -19.91 0.51
N GLY A 132 -4.95 -19.29 0.21
CA GLY A 132 -4.68 -17.89 0.51
C GLY A 132 -5.31 -16.92 -0.49
N ARG A 133 -5.06 -15.62 -0.28
CA ARG A 133 -5.76 -14.54 -1.00
C ARG A 133 -4.78 -13.52 -1.52
N VAL A 134 -4.97 -13.09 -2.77
CA VAL A 134 -4.18 -12.04 -3.42
C VAL A 134 -5.10 -10.88 -3.76
N ALA A 135 -4.80 -9.68 -3.25
CA ALA A 135 -5.43 -8.45 -3.70
C ALA A 135 -4.55 -7.76 -4.75
N ALA A 136 -5.09 -7.58 -5.95
CA ALA A 136 -4.45 -6.82 -7.02
C ALA A 136 -4.97 -5.38 -7.01
N LEU A 137 -4.09 -4.42 -6.71
CA LEU A 137 -4.41 -3.00 -6.63
C LEU A 137 -3.86 -2.21 -7.81
N SER A 138 -2.86 -2.74 -8.47
CA SER A 138 -2.13 -2.00 -9.50
C SER A 138 -2.83 -2.01 -10.84
N ILE A 139 -2.71 -0.88 -11.56
CA ILE A 139 -3.02 -0.77 -12.98
C ILE A 139 -1.67 -0.70 -13.71
N THR A 140 -1.28 -1.80 -14.33
CA THR A 140 0.04 -1.94 -14.98
C THR A 140 0.12 -1.28 -16.36
N GLY A 141 -1.03 -0.91 -16.96
CA GLY A 141 -1.11 -0.47 -18.36
C GLY A 141 -0.93 -1.61 -19.39
N ALA A 142 -0.54 -2.80 -18.96
CA ALA A 142 -0.47 -3.96 -19.84
C ALA A 142 -1.90 -4.47 -20.14
N ARG A 143 -2.13 -4.83 -21.42
CA ARG A 143 -3.44 -5.37 -21.83
C ARG A 143 -3.69 -6.78 -21.31
N GLN A 144 -2.62 -7.53 -21.10
CA GLN A 144 -2.68 -8.92 -20.65
C GLN A 144 -1.55 -9.20 -19.67
N LEU A 145 -1.85 -9.97 -18.63
CA LEU A 145 -0.89 -10.50 -17.66
C LEU A 145 -0.97 -12.02 -17.72
N SER A 146 0.18 -12.69 -17.67
CA SER A 146 0.24 -14.15 -17.61
C SER A 146 0.18 -14.59 -16.16
N VAL A 147 -0.88 -15.32 -15.81
CA VAL A 147 -1.03 -15.98 -14.51
C VAL A 147 -1.23 -17.46 -14.75
N ASP A 148 -0.49 -18.32 -14.04
CA ASP A 148 -0.68 -19.76 -14.08
C ASP A 148 -2.00 -20.13 -13.39
N MET A 149 -3.04 -20.35 -14.19
CA MET A 149 -4.37 -20.67 -13.66
C MET A 149 -4.46 -22.08 -13.09
N ASP A 150 -3.67 -23.03 -13.57
CA ASP A 150 -3.62 -24.38 -12.98
C ASP A 150 -3.03 -24.31 -11.57
N TYR A 151 -2.02 -23.46 -11.37
CA TYR A 151 -1.47 -23.18 -10.03
C TYR A 151 -2.53 -22.56 -9.11
N VAL A 152 -3.30 -21.60 -9.61
CA VAL A 152 -4.38 -20.93 -8.84
C VAL A 152 -5.47 -21.95 -8.46
N VAL A 153 -5.92 -22.76 -9.41
CA VAL A 153 -7.00 -23.75 -9.20
C VAL A 153 -6.56 -24.86 -8.26
N THR A 154 -5.40 -25.48 -8.51
CA THR A 154 -4.91 -26.60 -7.70
C THR A 154 -4.59 -26.23 -6.27
N ARG A 155 -4.33 -24.96 -6.01
CA ARG A 155 -4.05 -24.42 -4.67
C ARG A 155 -5.21 -23.65 -4.06
N ALA A 156 -6.36 -23.57 -4.73
CA ALA A 156 -7.55 -22.85 -4.28
C ALA A 156 -7.27 -21.37 -3.90
N ILE A 157 -6.41 -20.70 -4.68
CA ILE A 157 -6.04 -19.30 -4.43
C ILE A 157 -7.17 -18.38 -4.90
N THR A 158 -7.49 -17.38 -4.09
CA THR A 158 -8.43 -16.31 -4.46
C THR A 158 -7.68 -15.07 -4.93
N ILE A 159 -7.95 -14.60 -6.13
CA ILE A 159 -7.44 -13.31 -6.63
C ILE A 159 -8.59 -12.31 -6.67
N VAL A 160 -8.43 -11.16 -6.02
CA VAL A 160 -9.44 -10.11 -5.95
C VAL A 160 -8.88 -8.78 -6.39
N GLY A 161 -9.51 -8.15 -7.39
CA GLY A 161 -9.16 -6.80 -7.83
C GLY A 161 -9.73 -5.75 -6.88
N ASN A 162 -8.97 -4.68 -6.61
CA ASN A 162 -9.45 -3.52 -5.89
C ASN A 162 -9.20 -2.24 -6.69
N LEU A 163 -10.26 -1.46 -6.92
CA LEU A 163 -10.18 -0.13 -7.52
C LEU A 163 -10.75 0.89 -6.55
N ALA A 164 -9.97 1.95 -6.30
CA ALA A 164 -10.34 3.07 -5.43
C ALA A 164 -10.76 2.62 -4.00
N SER A 165 -11.59 3.38 -3.36
CA SER A 165 -11.88 3.25 -1.92
C SER A 165 -13.37 3.18 -1.60
N PRO A 166 -14.15 2.24 -2.20
CA PRO A 166 -15.58 2.19 -1.98
C PRO A 166 -15.91 2.02 -0.48
N ASN A 167 -16.68 2.98 0.06
CA ASN A 167 -17.14 2.98 1.46
C ASN A 167 -16.04 2.92 2.54
N ALA A 168 -14.78 3.23 2.22
CA ALA A 168 -13.66 3.09 3.15
C ALA A 168 -13.30 4.38 3.91
N PHE A 169 -13.71 5.57 3.43
CA PHE A 169 -13.30 6.86 4.00
C PHE A 169 -13.56 6.97 5.51
N ALA A 170 -14.78 6.69 5.96
CA ALA A 170 -15.13 6.82 7.38
C ALA A 170 -14.30 5.86 8.27
N ARG A 171 -14.03 4.64 7.80
CA ARG A 171 -13.16 3.69 8.50
C ARG A 171 -11.73 4.20 8.54
N THR A 172 -11.23 4.70 7.41
CA THR A 172 -9.86 5.20 7.29
C THR A 172 -9.62 6.39 8.21
N LEU A 173 -10.53 7.37 8.24
CA LEU A 173 -10.42 8.51 9.15
C LEU A 173 -10.38 8.06 10.63
N ARG A 174 -11.15 7.04 11.01
CA ARG A 174 -11.07 6.48 12.37
C ARG A 174 -9.72 5.82 12.65
N LEU A 175 -9.15 5.09 11.69
CA LEU A 175 -7.82 4.48 11.83
C LEU A 175 -6.72 5.53 11.90
N MET A 176 -6.79 6.59 11.11
CA MET A 176 -5.87 7.73 11.17
C MET A 176 -5.98 8.45 12.52
N ALA A 177 -7.19 8.76 12.96
CA ALA A 177 -7.43 9.42 14.27
C ALA A 177 -6.94 8.58 15.45
N ALA A 178 -6.99 7.26 15.33
CA ALA A 178 -6.48 6.31 16.34
C ALA A 178 -4.96 6.04 16.22
N GLY A 179 -4.26 6.71 15.30
CA GLY A 179 -2.82 6.51 15.05
C GLY A 179 -2.46 5.13 14.50
N LYS A 180 -3.44 4.39 13.95
CA LYS A 180 -3.22 3.07 13.34
C LYS A 180 -2.74 3.17 11.88
N ILE A 181 -2.97 4.30 11.25
CA ILE A 181 -2.45 4.68 9.95
C ILE A 181 -1.79 6.04 10.11
N ASP A 182 -0.48 6.10 9.93
CA ASP A 182 0.31 7.33 9.94
C ASP A 182 0.75 7.67 8.51
N VAL A 183 0.17 8.73 7.98
CA VAL A 183 0.44 9.22 6.63
C VAL A 183 1.58 10.23 6.55
N ARG A 184 1.99 10.80 7.69
CA ARG A 184 2.97 11.91 7.76
C ARG A 184 4.32 11.55 7.15
N PRO A 185 4.93 10.39 7.47
CA PRO A 185 6.23 10.03 6.90
C PRO A 185 6.20 9.73 5.40
N LEU A 186 4.99 9.57 4.81
CA LEU A 186 4.84 9.35 3.38
C LEU A 186 5.04 10.63 2.57
N VAL A 187 4.79 11.81 3.16
CA VAL A 187 5.01 13.10 2.48
C VAL A 187 6.49 13.45 2.58
N THR A 188 7.23 13.17 1.53
CA THR A 188 8.67 13.44 1.46
C THR A 188 9.00 14.84 0.95
N HIS A 189 8.08 15.43 0.16
CA HIS A 189 8.30 16.76 -0.43
C HIS A 189 7.01 17.58 -0.39
N GLU A 190 7.16 18.84 -0.13
CA GLU A 190 6.05 19.78 -0.03
C GLU A 190 6.32 21.03 -0.87
N PHE A 191 5.30 21.44 -1.63
CA PHE A 191 5.32 22.64 -2.45
C PHE A 191 4.12 23.53 -2.11
N SER A 192 4.26 24.85 -2.27
CA SER A 192 3.13 25.76 -2.21
C SER A 192 2.27 25.63 -3.47
N PHE A 193 1.04 26.13 -3.41
CA PHE A 193 0.14 26.12 -4.57
C PHE A 193 0.74 26.89 -5.77
N ASP A 194 1.47 27.99 -5.51
CA ASP A 194 2.14 28.77 -6.54
C ASP A 194 3.29 28.02 -7.24
N GLN A 195 3.82 26.99 -6.57
CA GLN A 195 4.89 26.10 -7.06
C GLN A 195 4.33 24.80 -7.68
N CYS A 196 3.05 24.78 -8.04
CA CYS A 196 2.43 23.56 -8.60
C CYS A 196 3.17 23.06 -9.84
N LYS A 197 3.62 23.95 -10.73
CA LYS A 197 4.37 23.58 -11.93
C LYS A 197 5.71 22.92 -11.57
N GLU A 198 6.45 23.52 -10.65
CA GLU A 198 7.73 22.98 -10.17
C GLU A 198 7.56 21.60 -9.51
N ALA A 199 6.46 21.39 -8.77
CA ALA A 199 6.15 20.10 -8.18
C ALA A 199 5.99 18.99 -9.25
N PHE A 200 5.36 19.31 -10.40
CA PHE A 200 5.25 18.36 -11.51
C PHE A 200 6.55 18.16 -12.25
N GLU A 201 7.35 19.20 -12.42
CA GLU A 201 8.70 19.10 -13.02
C GLU A 201 9.60 18.27 -12.10
N PHE A 202 9.55 18.51 -10.80
CA PHE A 202 10.22 17.72 -9.78
C PHE A 202 9.95 16.22 -9.90
N LEU A 203 8.70 15.81 -10.14
CA LEU A 203 8.33 14.39 -10.27
C LEU A 203 8.80 13.72 -11.56
N ARG A 204 9.20 14.50 -12.58
CA ARG A 204 9.69 13.98 -13.87
C ARG A 204 11.18 13.73 -13.91
N GLU A 205 11.93 14.33 -13.01
CA GLU A 205 13.38 14.20 -12.97
C GLU A 205 13.79 12.88 -12.30
N GLU A 206 14.80 12.20 -12.87
CA GLU A 206 15.45 11.08 -12.21
C GLU A 206 16.21 11.58 -10.97
N ARG A 207 16.00 10.95 -9.82
CA ARG A 207 16.59 11.35 -8.55
C ARG A 207 17.21 10.18 -7.82
N SER A 208 18.28 10.47 -7.11
CA SER A 208 18.90 9.53 -6.17
C SER A 208 18.12 9.43 -4.86
N GLU A 209 17.37 10.49 -4.49
CA GLU A 209 16.59 10.52 -3.26
C GLU A 209 15.20 9.88 -3.48
N PRO A 210 14.74 9.04 -2.53
CA PRO A 210 13.47 8.34 -2.67
C PRO A 210 12.29 9.31 -2.45
N VAL A 211 11.55 9.58 -3.53
CA VAL A 211 10.28 10.30 -3.45
C VAL A 211 9.16 9.30 -3.20
N ILE A 212 8.40 9.47 -2.10
CA ILE A 212 7.22 8.64 -1.81
C ILE A 212 5.96 9.37 -2.21
N LYS A 213 5.75 10.58 -1.66
CA LYS A 213 4.60 11.42 -1.96
C LYS A 213 4.99 12.88 -1.96
N VAL A 214 4.57 13.59 -3.01
CA VAL A 214 4.65 15.05 -3.09
C VAL A 214 3.30 15.61 -2.70
N ARG A 215 3.31 16.62 -1.82
CA ARG A 215 2.13 17.38 -1.42
C ARG A 215 2.23 18.81 -1.96
N VAL A 216 1.13 19.30 -2.53
CA VAL A 216 0.96 20.73 -2.84
C VAL A 216 -0.07 21.30 -1.89
N SER A 217 0.27 22.32 -1.12
CA SER A 217 -0.61 22.92 -0.12
C SER A 217 -0.94 24.38 -0.43
N GLY A 218 -2.14 24.82 -0.05
CA GLY A 218 -2.57 26.22 -0.19
C GLY A 218 -1.94 27.16 0.86
N THR A 219 -1.21 26.61 1.84
CA THR A 219 -0.45 27.38 2.82
C THR A 219 0.99 27.52 2.31
N PRO A 220 1.64 28.68 2.43
CA PRO A 220 3.05 28.81 2.06
C PRO A 220 3.89 27.73 2.75
N ALA A 221 4.79 27.10 2.00
CA ALA A 221 5.78 26.20 2.59
C ALA A 221 6.59 27.01 3.62
N ARG A 222 6.73 26.48 4.82
CA ARG A 222 7.52 27.12 5.89
C ARG A 222 9.00 26.82 5.72
#